data_1ccf7ee9ffc04b78680eedd1a136061b
#
_entry.id   1ccf7ee9ffc04b78680eedd1a136061b
#
_cell.length_a   1.000
_cell.length_b   1.000
_cell.length_c   1.000
_cell.angle_alpha   90.00
_cell.angle_beta   90.00
_cell.angle_gamma   90.00
#
_symmetry.space_group_name_H-M   'P 1'
#
loop_
_entity.id
_entity.type
_entity.pdbx_description
1 polymer ?
#
loop_
_entity_poly.entity_id
_entity_poly.type
_entity_poly.pdbx_seq_one_letter_code
_entity_poly.pdbx_strand_id
1 'polypeptide(L)'
;MQEKPIRILCIEDETEMIELMQLILSRKGYDVIGAAGGQEGLEKIREEMPDLVLLDLMMPDMGGWEVYQQMKADEKMKEIPVIIVTAKAQSIDKVLGLYIAKVDDYIAKPFNPSELMDSVEHVLRKPRA
;
A
#
# COMPACT_ATOMS: atom_id res chain seq x y z
N MET A 1 20.95 20.73 -3.41
CA MET A 1 20.19 20.14 -2.32
C MET A 1 19.52 18.86 -2.79
N GLN A 2 19.63 17.81 -2.02
CA GLN A 2 19.01 16.55 -2.38
C GLN A 2 17.66 16.42 -1.72
N GLU A 3 16.69 16.01 -2.50
CA GLU A 3 15.41 15.68 -1.95
C GLU A 3 15.43 14.25 -1.44
N LYS A 4 14.70 14.01 -0.40
CA LYS A 4 14.53 12.65 0.10
C LYS A 4 13.72 11.85 -0.91
N PRO A 5 14.09 10.60 -1.15
CA PRO A 5 13.28 9.77 -2.04
C PRO A 5 11.89 9.56 -1.45
N ILE A 6 10.92 9.37 -2.31
CA ILE A 6 9.58 8.99 -1.90
C ILE A 6 9.65 7.59 -1.30
N ARG A 7 9.08 7.44 -0.13
CA ARG A 7 9.11 6.17 0.59
C ARG A 7 7.78 5.46 0.47
N ILE A 8 7.85 4.19 0.07
CA ILE A 8 6.67 3.35 -0.12
C ILE A 8 6.79 2.15 0.80
N LEU A 9 5.74 1.87 1.56
CA LEU A 9 5.69 0.70 2.42
C LEU A 9 4.80 -0.36 1.80
N CYS A 10 5.32 -1.58 1.65
CA CYS A 10 4.56 -2.72 1.15
C CYS A 10 4.22 -3.63 2.31
N ILE A 11 2.94 -3.76 2.63
CA ILE A 11 2.46 -4.64 3.69
C ILE A 11 1.88 -5.89 3.04
N GLU A 12 2.56 -7.01 3.21
CA GLU A 12 2.31 -8.23 2.47
C GLU A 12 2.93 -9.39 3.24
N ASP A 13 2.23 -10.51 3.37
CA ASP A 13 2.77 -11.65 4.11
C ASP A 13 3.69 -12.54 3.27
N GLU A 14 3.67 -12.39 1.95
CA GLU A 14 4.55 -13.17 1.08
C GLU A 14 5.82 -12.40 0.78
N THR A 15 6.93 -12.88 1.29
CA THR A 15 8.23 -12.20 1.12
C THR A 15 8.59 -12.01 -0.35
N GLU A 16 8.29 -13.00 -1.18
CA GLU A 16 8.60 -12.91 -2.61
C GLU A 16 7.86 -11.78 -3.29
N MET A 17 6.62 -11.53 -2.86
CA MET A 17 5.84 -10.43 -3.40
C MET A 17 6.43 -9.08 -2.97
N ILE A 18 6.87 -8.98 -1.73
CA ILE A 18 7.54 -7.77 -1.27
C ILE A 18 8.79 -7.50 -2.13
N GLU A 19 9.57 -8.54 -2.36
CA GLU A 19 10.79 -8.41 -3.16
C GLU A 19 10.49 -7.98 -4.59
N LEU A 20 9.43 -8.53 -5.15
CA LEU A 20 9.02 -8.16 -6.49
C LEU A 20 8.62 -6.68 -6.57
N MET A 21 7.81 -6.23 -5.63
CA MET A 21 7.40 -4.83 -5.61
C MET A 21 8.57 -3.90 -5.37
N GLN A 22 9.51 -4.31 -4.52
CA GLN A 22 10.73 -3.54 -4.31
C GLN A 22 11.55 -3.42 -5.59
N LEU A 23 11.69 -4.53 -6.31
CA LEU A 23 12.45 -4.54 -7.55
C LEU A 23 11.83 -3.60 -8.59
N ILE A 24 10.51 -3.68 -8.76
CA ILE A 24 9.83 -2.87 -9.75
C ILE A 24 9.93 -1.37 -9.41
N LEU A 25 9.62 -1.04 -8.18
CA LEU A 25 9.46 0.36 -7.80
C LEU A 25 10.80 1.07 -7.54
N SER A 26 11.80 0.32 -7.07
CA SER A 26 13.09 0.95 -6.82
C SER A 26 13.76 1.46 -8.10
N ARG A 27 13.36 0.95 -9.25
CA ARG A 27 13.88 1.43 -10.53
C ARG A 27 13.56 2.89 -10.80
N LYS A 28 12.50 3.38 -10.17
CA LYS A 28 12.13 4.80 -10.30
C LYS A 28 12.72 5.65 -9.17
N GLY A 29 13.57 5.08 -8.36
CA GLY A 29 14.19 5.83 -7.27
C GLY A 29 13.38 5.88 -6.00
N TYR A 30 12.27 5.16 -5.93
CA TYR A 30 11.50 5.08 -4.69
C TYR A 30 12.23 4.25 -3.65
N ASP A 31 12.12 4.66 -2.39
CA ASP A 31 12.65 3.91 -1.26
C ASP A 31 11.54 2.97 -0.78
N VAL A 32 11.67 1.68 -1.04
CA VAL A 32 10.58 0.72 -0.80
C VAL A 32 10.95 -0.17 0.37
N ILE A 33 10.15 -0.12 1.41
CA ILE A 33 10.34 -0.97 2.58
C ILE A 33 9.19 -1.96 2.68
N GLY A 34 9.43 -3.09 3.31
CA GLY A 34 8.45 -4.15 3.42
C GLY A 34 8.09 -4.44 4.86
N ALA A 35 6.88 -4.90 5.06
CA ALA A 35 6.43 -5.41 6.35
C ALA A 35 5.70 -6.72 6.09
N ALA A 36 6.02 -7.74 6.86
CA ALA A 36 5.50 -9.09 6.64
C ALA A 36 4.25 -9.35 7.47
N GLY A 37 3.24 -8.53 7.26
CA GLY A 37 1.97 -8.71 7.95
C GLY A 37 1.43 -7.39 8.49
N GLY A 38 0.18 -7.44 8.94
CA GLY A 38 -0.52 -6.25 9.35
C GLY A 38 0.04 -5.58 10.59
N GLN A 39 0.40 -6.37 11.59
CA GLN A 39 0.93 -5.81 12.83
C GLN A 39 2.26 -5.10 12.59
N GLU A 40 3.17 -5.76 11.90
CA GLU A 40 4.44 -5.14 11.54
C GLU A 40 4.22 -3.93 10.64
N GLY A 41 3.22 -4.01 9.75
CA GLY A 41 2.87 -2.91 8.88
C GLY A 41 2.48 -1.67 9.64
N LEU A 42 1.61 -1.82 10.63
CA LEU A 42 1.18 -0.67 11.44
C LEU A 42 2.35 -0.05 12.20
N GLU A 43 3.23 -0.89 12.72
CA GLU A 43 4.42 -0.40 13.42
C GLU A 43 5.31 0.39 12.48
N LYS A 44 5.52 -0.14 11.27
CA LYS A 44 6.35 0.54 10.28
C LYS A 44 5.74 1.85 9.81
N ILE A 45 4.42 1.91 9.68
CA ILE A 45 3.78 3.16 9.30
C ILE A 45 4.08 4.24 10.35
N ARG A 46 3.95 3.88 11.61
CA ARG A 46 4.21 4.83 12.70
C ARG A 46 5.65 5.29 12.74
N GLU A 47 6.57 4.36 12.50
CA GLU A 47 8.01 4.66 12.57
C GLU A 47 8.50 5.43 11.37
N GLU A 48 8.05 5.03 10.17
CA GLU A 48 8.64 5.54 8.94
C GLU A 48 7.82 6.64 8.27
N MET A 49 6.54 6.73 8.60
CA MET A 49 5.62 7.68 8.00
C MET A 49 5.80 7.73 6.48
N PRO A 50 5.50 6.62 5.80
CA PRO A 50 5.74 6.55 4.36
C PRO A 50 4.82 7.48 3.57
N ASP A 51 5.19 7.74 2.34
CA ASP A 51 4.40 8.58 1.44
C ASP A 51 3.26 7.81 0.80
N LEU A 52 3.33 6.49 0.81
CA LEU A 52 2.33 5.62 0.20
C LEU A 52 2.41 4.24 0.83
N VAL A 53 1.26 3.60 1.00
CA VAL A 53 1.19 2.22 1.51
C VAL A 53 0.56 1.34 0.44
N LEU A 54 1.23 0.24 0.10
CA LEU A 54 0.67 -0.83 -0.71
C LEU A 54 0.26 -1.92 0.27
N LEU A 55 -1.01 -2.30 0.24
CA LEU A 55 -1.59 -3.11 1.30
C LEU A 55 -2.33 -4.31 0.75
N ASP A 56 -1.90 -5.51 1.16
CA ASP A 56 -2.62 -6.73 0.84
C ASP A 56 -3.77 -6.92 1.83
N LEU A 57 -4.90 -7.35 1.36
CA LEU A 57 -6.07 -7.58 2.22
C LEU A 57 -6.09 -8.97 2.84
N MET A 58 -5.43 -9.92 2.21
CA MET A 58 -5.49 -11.31 2.62
C MET A 58 -4.21 -11.72 3.35
N MET A 59 -4.16 -11.43 4.64
CA MET A 59 -3.02 -11.77 5.48
C MET A 59 -3.50 -12.54 6.70
N PRO A 60 -2.72 -13.54 7.16
CA PRO A 60 -3.20 -14.42 8.23
C PRO A 60 -3.24 -13.78 9.61
N ASP A 61 -2.34 -12.84 9.90
CA ASP A 61 -2.27 -12.28 11.26
C ASP A 61 -3.32 -11.18 11.48
N MET A 62 -3.48 -10.31 10.50
CA MET A 62 -4.40 -9.19 10.62
C MET A 62 -4.83 -8.83 9.20
N GLY A 63 -6.12 -8.82 8.95
CA GLY A 63 -6.63 -8.49 7.63
C GLY A 63 -6.26 -7.07 7.24
N GLY A 64 -6.05 -6.86 5.94
CA GLY A 64 -5.69 -5.54 5.45
C GLY A 64 -6.74 -4.48 5.73
N TRP A 65 -8.02 -4.86 5.74
CA TRP A 65 -9.07 -3.88 6.07
C TRP A 65 -8.93 -3.37 7.48
N GLU A 66 -8.50 -4.21 8.40
CA GLU A 66 -8.27 -3.78 9.77
C GLU A 66 -7.09 -2.79 9.83
N VAL A 67 -6.03 -3.07 9.08
CA VAL A 67 -4.90 -2.13 8.96
C VAL A 67 -5.40 -0.79 8.43
N TYR A 68 -6.20 -0.83 7.38
CA TYR A 68 -6.73 0.37 6.76
C TYR A 68 -7.59 1.16 7.75
N GLN A 69 -8.46 0.47 8.47
CA GLN A 69 -9.32 1.13 9.45
C GLN A 69 -8.51 1.81 10.55
N GLN A 70 -7.47 1.15 11.02
CA GLN A 70 -6.62 1.75 12.04
C GLN A 70 -5.86 2.95 11.51
N MET A 71 -5.41 2.91 10.26
CA MET A 71 -4.78 4.06 9.65
C MET A 71 -5.73 5.25 9.60
N LYS A 72 -6.97 5.01 9.18
CA LYS A 72 -7.93 6.09 9.00
C LYS A 72 -8.42 6.65 10.33
N ALA A 73 -8.29 5.91 11.39
CA ALA A 73 -8.65 6.37 12.73
C ALA A 73 -7.54 7.15 13.42
N ASP A 74 -6.35 7.18 12.85
CA ASP A 74 -5.19 7.81 13.46
C ASP A 74 -4.91 9.16 12.79
N GLU A 75 -4.83 10.22 13.57
CA GLU A 75 -4.66 11.57 13.03
C GLU A 75 -3.38 11.74 12.25
N LYS A 76 -2.34 11.00 12.58
CA LYS A 76 -1.06 11.10 11.90
C LYS A 76 -1.01 10.27 10.63
N MET A 77 -1.77 9.18 10.57
CA MET A 77 -1.68 8.23 9.46
C MET A 77 -2.79 8.38 8.44
N LYS A 78 -3.87 9.03 8.79
CA LYS A 78 -5.08 9.01 7.95
C LYS A 78 -4.91 9.65 6.58
N GLU A 79 -3.92 10.53 6.43
CA GLU A 79 -3.70 11.20 5.15
C GLU A 79 -2.78 10.43 4.21
N ILE A 80 -2.17 9.36 4.70
CA ILE A 80 -1.27 8.57 3.85
C ILE A 80 -2.10 7.80 2.82
N PRO A 81 -1.81 7.97 1.53
CA PRO A 81 -2.57 7.25 0.51
C PRO A 81 -2.30 5.75 0.55
N VAL A 82 -3.33 4.97 0.20
CA VAL A 82 -3.28 3.51 0.24
C VAL A 82 -3.72 2.95 -1.09
N ILE A 83 -2.93 2.03 -1.63
CA ILE A 83 -3.31 1.23 -2.78
C ILE A 83 -3.45 -0.21 -2.30
N ILE A 84 -4.60 -0.81 -2.55
CA ILE A 84 -4.84 -2.20 -2.22
C ILE A 84 -4.25 -3.09 -3.32
N VAL A 85 -3.50 -4.12 -2.94
CA VAL A 85 -2.93 -5.08 -3.88
C VAL A 85 -3.32 -6.48 -3.41
N THR A 86 -4.30 -7.10 -4.03
CA THR A 86 -4.84 -8.35 -3.51
C THR A 86 -5.35 -9.28 -4.59
N ALA A 87 -5.28 -10.59 -4.30
CA ALA A 87 -5.74 -11.63 -5.22
C ALA A 87 -7.26 -11.69 -5.29
N LYS A 88 -7.94 -11.15 -4.30
CA LYS A 88 -9.40 -11.22 -4.23
C LYS A 88 -10.07 -9.90 -4.57
N ALA A 89 -9.43 -9.14 -5.44
CA ALA A 89 -9.88 -7.78 -5.75
C ALA A 89 -11.33 -7.72 -6.22
N GLN A 90 -11.76 -8.71 -7.01
CA GLN A 90 -13.11 -8.67 -7.56
C GLN A 90 -14.20 -8.69 -6.50
N SER A 91 -14.11 -9.61 -5.56
CA SER A 91 -15.15 -9.69 -4.54
C SER A 91 -15.07 -8.54 -3.56
N ILE A 92 -13.87 -8.10 -3.27
CA ILE A 92 -13.68 -6.98 -2.34
C ILE A 92 -14.15 -5.68 -2.95
N ASP A 93 -13.86 -5.49 -4.22
CA ASP A 93 -14.23 -4.30 -4.95
C ASP A 93 -15.71 -4.00 -4.84
N LYS A 94 -16.54 -5.00 -5.10
CA LYS A 94 -17.98 -4.78 -5.13
C LYS A 94 -18.57 -4.42 -3.80
N VAL A 95 -17.97 -4.88 -2.73
CA VAL A 95 -18.56 -4.74 -1.40
C VAL A 95 -17.89 -3.66 -0.59
N LEU A 96 -16.57 -3.72 -0.49
CA LEU A 96 -15.84 -2.87 0.43
C LEU A 96 -15.18 -1.68 -0.24
N GLY A 97 -14.65 -1.88 -1.43
CA GLY A 97 -13.96 -0.81 -2.12
C GLY A 97 -14.83 0.36 -2.46
N LEU A 98 -16.09 0.08 -2.76
CA LEU A 98 -17.02 1.13 -3.18
C LEU A 98 -17.68 1.85 -2.01
N TYR A 99 -17.89 1.14 -0.92
CA TYR A 99 -18.71 1.70 0.17
C TYR A 99 -17.91 2.15 1.36
N ILE A 100 -16.94 1.35 1.74
CA ILE A 100 -16.29 1.55 3.03
C ILE A 100 -14.94 2.21 2.87
N ALA A 101 -14.15 1.66 1.99
CA ALA A 101 -12.79 2.10 1.87
C ALA A 101 -12.68 3.19 0.85
N LYS A 102 -12.16 4.28 1.26
CA LYS A 102 -11.85 5.35 0.33
C LYS A 102 -10.40 5.22 -0.05
N VAL A 103 -10.06 4.02 -0.51
CA VAL A 103 -8.69 3.74 -0.94
C VAL A 103 -8.39 4.53 -2.21
N ASP A 104 -7.15 4.82 -2.43
CA ASP A 104 -6.75 5.65 -3.54
C ASP A 104 -6.73 4.90 -4.85
N ASP A 105 -6.46 3.60 -4.79
CA ASP A 105 -6.55 2.73 -5.96
C ASP A 105 -6.46 1.30 -5.50
N TYR A 106 -6.70 0.35 -6.41
CA TYR A 106 -6.41 -1.03 -6.09
C TYR A 106 -6.00 -1.82 -7.32
N ILE A 107 -5.22 -2.87 -7.08
CA ILE A 107 -4.60 -3.67 -8.11
C ILE A 107 -4.87 -5.14 -7.82
N ALA A 108 -5.33 -5.87 -8.81
CA ALA A 108 -5.55 -7.31 -8.68
C ALA A 108 -4.26 -8.08 -8.93
N LYS A 109 -4.01 -9.09 -8.14
CA LYS A 109 -2.93 -10.05 -8.41
C LYS A 109 -3.44 -11.14 -9.31
N PRO A 110 -2.67 -11.62 -10.26
CA PRO A 110 -1.35 -11.13 -10.62
C PRO A 110 -1.40 -9.84 -11.41
N PHE A 111 -0.40 -9.01 -11.23
CA PHE A 111 -0.30 -7.76 -11.97
C PHE A 111 1.00 -7.77 -12.78
N ASN A 112 1.08 -6.91 -13.79
CA ASN A 112 2.36 -6.72 -14.48
C ASN A 112 3.04 -5.47 -13.91
N PRO A 113 4.35 -5.30 -14.16
CA PRO A 113 5.07 -4.16 -13.61
C PRO A 113 4.51 -2.80 -14.00
N SER A 114 3.98 -2.67 -15.21
CA SER A 114 3.42 -1.39 -15.64
C SER A 114 2.17 -1.04 -14.85
N GLU A 115 1.33 -2.01 -14.54
CA GLU A 115 0.13 -1.77 -13.76
C GLU A 115 0.47 -1.22 -12.38
N LEU A 116 1.46 -1.83 -11.73
CA LEU A 116 1.89 -1.38 -10.41
C LEU A 116 2.48 0.03 -10.49
N MET A 117 3.37 0.25 -11.44
CA MET A 117 4.02 1.53 -11.60
C MET A 117 3.03 2.63 -11.92
N ASP A 118 2.10 2.37 -12.82
CA ASP A 118 1.10 3.36 -13.23
C ASP A 118 0.21 3.77 -12.07
N SER A 119 -0.21 2.80 -11.28
CA SER A 119 -1.05 3.08 -10.11
C SER A 119 -0.32 3.93 -9.09
N VAL A 120 0.93 3.56 -8.79
CA VAL A 120 1.74 4.31 -7.83
C VAL A 120 1.94 5.74 -8.31
N GLU A 121 2.31 5.93 -9.56
CA GLU A 121 2.54 7.26 -10.10
C GLU A 121 1.27 8.09 -10.10
N HIS A 122 0.16 7.47 -10.44
CA HIS A 122 -1.12 8.16 -10.46
C HIS A 122 -1.51 8.66 -9.07
N VAL A 123 -1.38 7.80 -8.07
CA VAL A 123 -1.76 8.14 -6.71
C VAL A 123 -0.83 9.20 -6.13
N LEU A 124 0.46 9.10 -6.39
CA LEU A 124 1.43 10.06 -5.86
C LEU A 124 1.27 11.44 -6.47
N ARG A 125 0.70 11.53 -7.68
CA ARG A 125 0.48 12.82 -8.32
C ARG A 125 -0.78 13.52 -7.88
N LYS A 126 -1.69 12.81 -7.19
CA LYS A 126 -2.93 13.43 -6.75
C LYS A 126 -2.65 14.45 -5.65
N PRO A 127 -3.27 15.63 -5.71
CA PRO A 127 -3.12 16.56 -4.61
C PRO A 127 -3.79 16.01 -3.35
N ARG A 128 -3.15 16.26 -2.22
CA ARG A 128 -3.71 15.85 -0.92
C ARG A 128 -4.44 17.03 -0.31
N ALA A 129 -5.65 16.78 0.09
CA ALA A 129 -6.47 17.85 0.67
C ALA A 129 -6.02 18.24 2.04
#